data_211bd46386919603ef6e32ac42583ab1
#
_entry.id   211bd46386919603ef6e32ac42583ab1
#
_cell.length_a   1.000
_cell.length_b   1.000
_cell.length_c   1.000
_cell.angle_alpha   90.00
_cell.angle_beta   90.00
_cell.angle_gamma   90.00
#
_symmetry.space_group_name_H-M   'P 1'
#
loop_
_entity.id
_entity.type
_entity.pdbx_description
1 polymer ?
#
loop_
_entity_poly.entity_id
_entity_poly.type
_entity_poly.pdbx_seq_one_letter_code
_entity_poly.pdbx_strand_id
1 'polypeptide(L)'
;MFRLAPEWPFSPQKSPVFYGWVIWAFSTIGFLCSIPGQTMGMAVFTNTFIEVLGLSRTELSMAYLIGTIGSSIFLTAAGRWYDRFGARVMITVASLALGLMVWFISVADLLATALGGSTVVTFMLIMLGYFGVRFFGQGVLTSSSRNVLLVWFVKRRGLVSGVRGVFVSFGFSLAPLLLGWMILAYGWREALWIMAFGVGVVFAGLALVFTRDNPASCGLRPDGGLLDDRAITDVTEGPSQTLRQARRTSVFWIYSFSLGMHAMFSTAVTFHIVSIFAEAGRNATEAFGYFLPAAVFSIIVNLLASTLVDRHSLKPFLLLMLIFFNLGAVGLLNLEQNWGFWLLALGFGAGGGLWGVTSNLAFIRFFGPLHLGEISGLNTSLSVFASAVGPAAFSLGLDYFGSYNAAVRICLGLLIVLLVAAIWVRQDEVAHAHH
;
A
#
# COMPACT_ATOMS: atom_id res chain seq x y z
N MET A 1 -26.80 11.17 -7.50
CA MET A 1 -25.60 10.56 -6.93
C MET A 1 -25.71 9.06 -7.15
N PHE A 2 -24.89 8.48 -8.05
CA PHE A 2 -24.97 7.03 -8.37
C PHE A 2 -24.34 6.24 -7.23
N ARG A 3 -25.11 5.92 -6.20
CA ARG A 3 -24.78 4.86 -5.24
C ARG A 3 -25.74 3.72 -5.44
N LEU A 4 -25.22 2.49 -5.52
CA LEU A 4 -26.04 1.29 -5.61
C LEU A 4 -26.87 1.13 -4.33
N ALA A 5 -28.11 0.65 -4.45
CA ALA A 5 -28.97 0.43 -3.29
C ALA A 5 -28.26 -0.47 -2.26
N PRO A 6 -28.19 -0.07 -0.98
CA PRO A 6 -27.46 -0.84 0.04
C PRO A 6 -28.04 -2.24 0.25
N GLU A 7 -29.33 -2.41 -0.01
CA GLU A 7 -30.05 -3.68 0.17
C GLU A 7 -29.94 -4.63 -1.02
N TRP A 8 -29.42 -4.16 -2.16
CA TRP A 8 -29.27 -5.03 -3.34
C TRP A 8 -27.94 -5.79 -3.29
N PRO A 9 -27.88 -7.11 -3.61
CA PRO A 9 -29.00 -8.02 -3.91
C PRO A 9 -29.66 -8.61 -2.66
N PHE A 10 -29.15 -8.31 -1.46
CA PHE A 10 -29.70 -8.75 -0.16
C PHE A 10 -29.40 -7.70 0.90
N SER A 11 -30.23 -7.68 1.96
CA SER A 11 -30.07 -6.76 3.09
C SER A 11 -29.01 -7.25 4.07
N PRO A 12 -27.95 -6.46 4.34
CA PRO A 12 -26.92 -6.76 5.32
C PRO A 12 -27.47 -6.96 6.75
N GLN A 13 -28.61 -6.35 7.10
CA GLN A 13 -29.26 -6.49 8.40
C GLN A 13 -29.69 -7.93 8.72
N LYS A 14 -30.01 -8.72 7.67
CA LYS A 14 -30.42 -10.12 7.80
C LYS A 14 -29.25 -11.10 7.97
N SER A 15 -28.02 -10.59 8.00
CA SER A 15 -26.83 -11.42 8.23
C SER A 15 -26.84 -11.99 9.64
N PRO A 16 -26.58 -13.30 9.83
CA PRO A 16 -26.54 -13.92 11.17
C PRO A 16 -25.39 -13.43 12.05
N VAL A 17 -24.36 -12.82 11.42
CA VAL A 17 -23.22 -12.19 12.10
C VAL A 17 -23.12 -10.73 11.69
N PHE A 18 -22.43 -9.93 12.50
CA PHE A 18 -22.17 -8.53 12.13
C PHE A 18 -21.51 -8.45 10.75
N TYR A 19 -22.19 -7.77 9.82
CA TYR A 19 -21.80 -7.72 8.42
C TYR A 19 -20.40 -7.10 8.18
N GLY A 20 -19.89 -6.33 9.15
CA GLY A 20 -18.53 -5.83 9.15
C GLY A 20 -17.47 -6.92 8.99
N TRP A 21 -17.72 -8.17 9.43
CA TRP A 21 -16.81 -9.29 9.21
C TRP A 21 -16.76 -9.75 7.74
N VAL A 22 -17.88 -9.66 7.04
CA VAL A 22 -17.92 -9.88 5.58
C VAL A 22 -17.10 -8.81 4.88
N ILE A 23 -17.27 -7.55 5.27
CA ILE A 23 -16.46 -6.44 4.74
C ILE A 23 -14.97 -6.65 5.07
N TRP A 24 -14.63 -7.12 6.27
CA TRP A 24 -13.26 -7.44 6.63
C TRP A 24 -12.65 -8.51 5.70
N ALA A 25 -13.39 -9.59 5.42
CA ALA A 25 -12.94 -10.64 4.52
C ALA A 25 -12.73 -10.10 3.09
N PHE A 26 -13.71 -9.39 2.53
CA PHE A 26 -13.60 -8.81 1.18
C PHE A 26 -12.58 -7.68 1.08
N SER A 27 -12.37 -6.90 2.12
CA SER A 27 -11.28 -5.93 2.24
C SER A 27 -9.91 -6.63 2.20
N THR A 28 -9.76 -7.76 2.89
CA THR A 28 -8.52 -8.55 2.91
C THR A 28 -8.26 -9.18 1.54
N ILE A 29 -9.27 -9.83 0.96
CA ILE A 29 -9.17 -10.43 -0.39
C ILE A 29 -8.88 -9.35 -1.44
N GLY A 30 -9.55 -8.20 -1.38
CA GLY A 30 -9.31 -7.08 -2.28
C GLY A 30 -7.87 -6.54 -2.21
N PHE A 31 -7.31 -6.52 -1.00
CA PHE A 31 -5.90 -6.17 -0.82
C PHE A 31 -4.97 -7.21 -1.47
N LEU A 32 -5.26 -8.51 -1.34
CA LEU A 32 -4.52 -9.59 -1.99
C LEU A 32 -4.71 -9.60 -3.51
N CYS A 33 -5.91 -9.33 -3.99
CA CYS A 33 -6.20 -9.16 -5.42
C CYS A 33 -5.46 -7.97 -6.06
N SER A 34 -4.87 -7.08 -5.26
CA SER A 34 -3.99 -6.02 -5.77
C SER A 34 -2.57 -6.50 -6.14
N ILE A 35 -2.21 -7.76 -5.87
CA ILE A 35 -0.87 -8.34 -6.13
C ILE A 35 -0.36 -8.02 -7.54
N PRO A 36 -1.13 -8.11 -8.63
CA PRO A 36 -0.64 -7.73 -9.96
C PRO A 36 -0.16 -6.26 -10.05
N GLY A 37 -0.73 -5.38 -9.23
CA GLY A 37 -0.30 -3.98 -9.11
C GLY A 37 0.87 -3.75 -8.16
N GLN A 38 1.28 -4.74 -7.41
CA GLN A 38 2.42 -4.65 -6.49
C GLN A 38 3.73 -5.00 -7.20
N THR A 39 4.85 -4.46 -6.69
CA THR A 39 6.17 -4.73 -7.27
C THR A 39 6.47 -6.22 -7.34
N MET A 40 6.16 -6.96 -6.28
CA MET A 40 6.40 -8.41 -6.20
C MET A 40 5.58 -9.21 -7.23
N GLY A 41 4.39 -8.73 -7.60
CA GLY A 41 3.53 -9.42 -8.56
C GLY A 41 4.09 -9.34 -9.98
N MET A 42 4.60 -8.18 -10.39
CA MET A 42 5.17 -8.00 -11.74
C MET A 42 6.63 -8.43 -11.82
N ALA A 43 7.39 -8.40 -10.72
CA ALA A 43 8.80 -8.77 -10.71
C ALA A 43 9.06 -10.21 -11.17
N VAL A 44 8.13 -11.12 -10.90
CA VAL A 44 8.22 -12.53 -11.31
C VAL A 44 8.27 -12.70 -12.83
N PHE A 45 7.64 -11.76 -13.57
CA PHE A 45 7.58 -11.78 -15.05
C PHE A 45 8.73 -11.03 -15.72
N THR A 46 9.64 -10.39 -14.96
CA THR A 46 10.67 -9.48 -15.50
C THR A 46 11.53 -10.13 -16.59
N ASN A 47 12.08 -11.32 -16.34
CA ASN A 47 12.95 -12.00 -17.33
C ASN A 47 12.16 -12.39 -18.58
N THR A 48 10.96 -12.92 -18.40
CA THR A 48 10.05 -13.26 -19.50
C THR A 48 9.70 -12.03 -20.34
N PHE A 49 9.41 -10.89 -19.73
CA PHE A 49 9.11 -9.66 -20.47
C PHE A 49 10.33 -9.13 -21.23
N ILE A 50 11.55 -9.25 -20.69
CA ILE A 50 12.78 -8.90 -21.40
C ILE A 50 12.90 -9.74 -22.68
N GLU A 51 12.71 -11.05 -22.57
CA GLU A 51 12.84 -11.98 -23.71
C GLU A 51 11.74 -11.74 -24.77
N VAL A 52 10.47 -11.67 -24.34
CA VAL A 52 9.31 -11.63 -25.24
C VAL A 52 9.13 -10.25 -25.87
N LEU A 53 9.41 -9.17 -25.13
CA LEU A 53 9.26 -7.79 -25.63
C LEU A 53 10.50 -7.29 -26.36
N GLY A 54 11.64 -7.99 -26.27
CA GLY A 54 12.90 -7.55 -26.86
C GLY A 54 13.45 -6.25 -26.24
N LEU A 55 13.07 -5.95 -25.00
CA LEU A 55 13.54 -4.78 -24.27
C LEU A 55 14.74 -5.13 -23.39
N SER A 56 15.65 -4.20 -23.23
CA SER A 56 16.70 -4.32 -22.22
C SER A 56 16.10 -4.24 -20.80
N ARG A 57 16.85 -4.75 -19.82
CA ARG A 57 16.47 -4.65 -18.40
C ARG A 57 16.27 -3.18 -17.97
N THR A 58 17.11 -2.28 -18.47
CA THR A 58 17.04 -0.85 -18.19
C THR A 58 15.77 -0.23 -18.77
N GLU A 59 15.42 -0.53 -20.03
CA GLU A 59 14.19 -0.03 -20.66
C GLU A 59 12.95 -0.52 -19.91
N LEU A 60 12.87 -1.79 -19.56
CA LEU A 60 11.75 -2.34 -18.79
C LEU A 60 11.64 -1.70 -17.41
N SER A 61 12.77 -1.46 -16.73
CA SER A 61 12.81 -0.79 -15.43
C SER A 61 12.38 0.68 -15.54
N MET A 62 12.78 1.37 -16.61
CA MET A 62 12.36 2.75 -16.87
C MET A 62 10.86 2.84 -17.19
N ALA A 63 10.32 1.90 -17.97
CA ALA A 63 8.88 1.82 -18.21
C ALA A 63 8.09 1.63 -16.91
N TYR A 64 8.57 0.76 -16.01
CA TYR A 64 7.99 0.56 -14.69
C TYR A 64 8.06 1.82 -13.81
N LEU A 65 9.22 2.49 -13.79
CA LEU A 65 9.43 3.73 -13.02
C LEU A 65 8.48 4.84 -13.49
N ILE A 66 8.47 5.12 -14.80
CA ILE A 66 7.63 6.18 -15.38
C ILE A 66 6.15 5.87 -15.18
N GLY A 67 5.74 4.62 -15.44
CA GLY A 67 4.36 4.16 -15.20
C GLY A 67 3.95 4.31 -13.73
N THR A 68 4.84 3.99 -12.79
CA THR A 68 4.58 4.13 -11.33
C THR A 68 4.47 5.60 -10.92
N ILE A 69 5.40 6.46 -11.36
CA ILE A 69 5.33 7.90 -11.07
C ILE A 69 4.07 8.50 -11.68
N GLY A 70 3.78 8.18 -12.94
CA GLY A 70 2.56 8.65 -13.63
C GLY A 70 1.30 8.23 -12.85
N SER A 71 1.22 6.99 -12.38
CA SER A 71 0.08 6.51 -11.61
C SER A 71 -0.12 7.29 -10.30
N SER A 72 0.96 7.68 -9.63
CA SER A 72 0.91 8.38 -8.36
C SER A 72 0.19 9.74 -8.46
N ILE A 73 0.31 10.43 -9.58
CA ILE A 73 -0.28 11.76 -9.81
C ILE A 73 -1.82 11.71 -9.72
N PHE A 74 -2.43 10.62 -10.18
CA PHE A 74 -3.88 10.49 -10.25
C PHE A 74 -4.53 9.91 -8.98
N LEU A 75 -3.76 9.44 -8.00
CA LEU A 75 -4.33 8.78 -6.81
C LEU A 75 -5.16 9.69 -5.93
N THR A 76 -4.82 10.98 -5.84
CA THR A 76 -5.66 11.96 -5.13
C THR A 76 -7.02 12.12 -5.80
N ALA A 77 -7.07 12.14 -7.14
CA ALA A 77 -8.34 12.17 -7.88
C ALA A 77 -9.15 10.89 -7.67
N ALA A 78 -8.50 9.72 -7.69
CA ALA A 78 -9.13 8.45 -7.37
C ALA A 78 -9.73 8.43 -5.95
N GLY A 79 -9.06 9.07 -4.98
CA GLY A 79 -9.58 9.27 -3.64
C GLY A 79 -10.88 10.08 -3.61
N ARG A 80 -10.96 11.17 -4.40
CA ARG A 80 -12.21 11.94 -4.58
C ARG A 80 -13.32 11.10 -5.20
N TRP A 81 -12.98 10.24 -6.16
CA TRP A 81 -13.94 9.30 -6.74
C TRP A 81 -14.44 8.29 -5.72
N TYR A 82 -13.55 7.80 -4.84
CA TYR A 82 -13.95 6.93 -3.72
C TYR A 82 -14.96 7.63 -2.80
N ASP A 83 -14.70 8.87 -2.38
CA ASP A 83 -15.60 9.64 -1.51
C ASP A 83 -16.96 9.92 -2.19
N ARG A 84 -16.95 10.10 -3.52
CA ARG A 84 -18.15 10.36 -4.32
C ARG A 84 -18.98 9.13 -4.64
N PHE A 85 -18.35 8.05 -5.09
CA PHE A 85 -19.01 6.85 -5.61
C PHE A 85 -19.14 5.72 -4.59
N GLY A 86 -18.38 5.77 -3.51
CA GLY A 86 -18.34 4.77 -2.44
C GLY A 86 -17.41 3.60 -2.71
N ALA A 87 -17.20 2.81 -1.67
CA ALA A 87 -16.27 1.68 -1.68
C ALA A 87 -16.68 0.58 -2.66
N ARG A 88 -17.97 0.25 -2.70
CA ARG A 88 -18.52 -0.82 -3.53
C ARG A 88 -18.20 -0.62 -5.00
N VAL A 89 -18.51 0.57 -5.51
CA VAL A 89 -18.26 0.92 -6.92
C VAL A 89 -16.76 0.98 -7.19
N MET A 90 -16.00 1.62 -6.33
CA MET A 90 -14.56 1.81 -6.54
C MET A 90 -13.77 0.51 -6.50
N ILE A 91 -14.08 -0.41 -5.57
CA ILE A 91 -13.43 -1.73 -5.51
C ILE A 91 -13.78 -2.53 -6.78
N THR A 92 -15.04 -2.54 -7.19
CA THR A 92 -15.50 -3.27 -8.40
C THR A 92 -14.82 -2.73 -9.65
N VAL A 93 -14.88 -1.42 -9.88
CA VAL A 93 -14.29 -0.78 -11.07
C VAL A 93 -12.77 -0.93 -11.09
N ALA A 94 -12.10 -0.75 -9.93
CA ALA A 94 -10.67 -0.95 -9.84
C ALA A 94 -10.25 -2.39 -10.16
N SER A 95 -11.02 -3.37 -9.69
CA SER A 95 -10.75 -4.79 -9.97
C SER A 95 -10.96 -5.14 -11.44
N LEU A 96 -12.06 -4.67 -12.06
CA LEU A 96 -12.30 -4.83 -13.50
C LEU A 96 -11.17 -4.22 -14.33
N ALA A 97 -10.81 -2.96 -14.04
CA ALA A 97 -9.77 -2.25 -14.75
C ALA A 97 -8.39 -2.87 -14.52
N LEU A 98 -8.09 -3.36 -13.31
CA LEU A 98 -6.85 -4.08 -13.03
C LEU A 98 -6.76 -5.37 -13.84
N GLY A 99 -7.84 -6.17 -13.88
CA GLY A 99 -7.90 -7.36 -14.72
C GLY A 99 -7.68 -7.05 -16.20
N LEU A 100 -8.30 -5.97 -16.71
CA LEU A 100 -8.10 -5.50 -18.07
C LEU A 100 -6.64 -5.10 -18.35
N MET A 101 -5.99 -4.41 -17.40
CA MET A 101 -4.58 -4.02 -17.56
C MET A 101 -3.62 -5.23 -17.50
N VAL A 102 -3.91 -6.22 -16.66
CA VAL A 102 -3.16 -7.47 -16.62
C VAL A 102 -3.31 -8.24 -17.96
N TRP A 103 -4.54 -8.32 -18.46
CA TRP A 103 -4.79 -8.90 -19.79
C TRP A 103 -4.09 -8.10 -20.90
N PHE A 104 -4.13 -6.78 -20.85
CA PHE A 104 -3.44 -5.90 -21.81
C PHE A 104 -1.92 -6.16 -21.82
N ILE A 105 -1.29 -6.30 -20.66
CA ILE A 105 0.14 -6.66 -20.56
C ILE A 105 0.41 -8.02 -21.24
N SER A 106 -0.50 -8.99 -21.11
CA SER A 106 -0.34 -10.34 -21.68
C SER A 106 -0.33 -10.36 -23.20
N VAL A 107 -0.86 -9.33 -23.86
CA VAL A 107 -0.93 -9.20 -25.31
C VAL A 107 -0.07 -8.04 -25.85
N ALA A 108 0.73 -7.41 -25.00
CA ALA A 108 1.53 -6.23 -25.38
C ALA A 108 2.54 -6.52 -26.51
N ASP A 109 3.13 -7.71 -26.56
CA ASP A 109 4.02 -8.19 -27.61
C ASP A 109 3.29 -8.32 -28.97
N LEU A 110 2.09 -8.88 -28.96
CA LEU A 110 1.25 -9.01 -30.16
C LEU A 110 0.83 -7.64 -30.70
N LEU A 111 0.43 -6.73 -29.79
CA LEU A 111 0.08 -5.36 -30.14
C LEU A 111 1.28 -4.60 -30.69
N ALA A 112 2.45 -4.75 -30.06
CA ALA A 112 3.69 -4.11 -30.53
C ALA A 112 4.03 -4.58 -31.96
N THR A 113 3.97 -5.88 -32.23
CA THR A 113 4.19 -6.46 -33.56
C THR A 113 3.18 -5.94 -34.59
N ALA A 114 1.90 -5.89 -34.24
CA ALA A 114 0.85 -5.38 -35.12
C ALA A 114 1.01 -3.88 -35.44
N LEU A 115 1.64 -3.11 -34.54
CA LEU A 115 1.92 -1.67 -34.70
C LEU A 115 3.30 -1.38 -35.31
N GLY A 116 3.94 -2.36 -35.94
CA GLY A 116 5.20 -2.19 -36.67
C GLY A 116 6.46 -2.61 -35.89
N GLY A 117 6.32 -3.18 -34.68
CA GLY A 117 7.41 -3.87 -33.95
C GLY A 117 8.55 -2.98 -33.46
N SER A 118 8.38 -1.65 -33.40
CA SER A 118 9.46 -0.77 -32.94
C SER A 118 9.62 -0.84 -31.40
N THR A 119 10.87 -0.76 -30.93
CA THR A 119 11.21 -0.74 -29.50
C THR A 119 10.47 0.38 -28.75
N VAL A 120 10.28 1.53 -29.39
CA VAL A 120 9.54 2.67 -28.79
C VAL A 120 8.08 2.32 -28.57
N VAL A 121 7.41 1.68 -29.54
CA VAL A 121 6.01 1.24 -29.38
C VAL A 121 5.89 0.21 -28.28
N THR A 122 6.78 -0.78 -28.25
CA THR A 122 6.82 -1.81 -27.20
C THR A 122 7.01 -1.19 -25.82
N PHE A 123 7.96 -0.24 -25.71
CA PHE A 123 8.19 0.50 -24.47
C PHE A 123 6.95 1.26 -24.00
N MET A 124 6.27 1.98 -24.89
CA MET A 124 5.06 2.75 -24.55
C MET A 124 3.91 1.84 -24.13
N LEU A 125 3.72 0.70 -24.78
CA LEU A 125 2.67 -0.26 -24.42
C LEU A 125 2.91 -0.86 -23.03
N ILE A 126 4.12 -1.33 -22.76
CA ILE A 126 4.41 -1.91 -21.43
C ILE A 126 4.41 -0.85 -20.32
N MET A 127 4.87 0.37 -20.62
CA MET A 127 4.78 1.51 -19.69
C MET A 127 3.33 1.83 -19.35
N LEU A 128 2.42 1.85 -20.34
CA LEU A 128 0.97 2.03 -20.13
C LEU A 128 0.38 0.88 -19.30
N GLY A 129 0.78 -0.35 -19.58
CA GLY A 129 0.40 -1.52 -18.77
C GLY A 129 0.82 -1.37 -17.31
N TYR A 130 2.08 -1.00 -17.07
CA TYR A 130 2.58 -0.74 -15.71
C TYR A 130 1.88 0.43 -15.04
N PHE A 131 1.64 1.53 -15.75
CA PHE A 131 0.81 2.62 -15.23
C PHE A 131 -0.56 2.10 -14.76
N GLY A 132 -1.25 1.32 -15.59
CA GLY A 132 -2.59 0.79 -15.29
C GLY A 132 -2.59 -0.14 -14.08
N VAL A 133 -1.71 -1.14 -14.03
CA VAL A 133 -1.68 -2.08 -12.89
C VAL A 133 -1.27 -1.39 -11.59
N ARG A 134 -0.35 -0.42 -11.65
CA ARG A 134 0.05 0.38 -10.47
C ARG A 134 -1.09 1.29 -10.00
N PHE A 135 -1.78 1.96 -10.92
CA PHE A 135 -2.89 2.83 -10.58
C PHE A 135 -4.07 2.05 -10.00
N PHE A 136 -4.58 1.06 -10.73
CA PHE A 136 -5.78 0.33 -10.30
C PHE A 136 -5.49 -0.66 -9.17
N GLY A 137 -4.35 -1.35 -9.17
CA GLY A 137 -4.00 -2.36 -8.17
C GLY A 137 -3.42 -1.74 -6.90
N GLN A 138 -2.20 -1.25 -6.95
CA GLN A 138 -1.52 -0.70 -5.76
C GLN A 138 -2.20 0.58 -5.26
N GLY A 139 -2.70 1.41 -6.15
CA GLY A 139 -3.33 2.67 -5.79
C GLY A 139 -4.77 2.50 -5.34
N VAL A 140 -5.68 2.33 -6.31
CA VAL A 140 -7.14 2.44 -6.07
C VAL A 140 -7.68 1.25 -5.29
N LEU A 141 -7.39 0.01 -5.71
CA LEU A 141 -7.93 -1.20 -5.07
C LEU A 141 -7.43 -1.35 -3.63
N THR A 142 -6.13 -1.14 -3.41
CA THR A 142 -5.52 -1.18 -2.07
C THR A 142 -6.12 -0.13 -1.14
N SER A 143 -6.19 1.13 -1.60
CA SER A 143 -6.72 2.24 -0.79
C SER A 143 -8.21 2.07 -0.50
N SER A 144 -9.02 1.68 -1.48
CA SER A 144 -10.46 1.47 -1.32
C SER A 144 -10.75 0.31 -0.35
N SER A 145 -10.01 -0.80 -0.49
CA SER A 145 -10.13 -1.96 0.41
C SER A 145 -9.71 -1.63 1.84
N ARG A 146 -8.71 -0.75 2.02
CA ARG A 146 -8.32 -0.26 3.35
C ARG A 146 -9.41 0.64 3.95
N ASN A 147 -9.84 1.63 3.19
CA ASN A 147 -10.73 2.68 3.69
C ASN A 147 -12.11 2.14 4.09
N VAL A 148 -12.68 1.20 3.33
CA VAL A 148 -13.98 0.60 3.66
C VAL A 148 -13.96 -0.09 5.02
N LEU A 149 -12.89 -0.82 5.34
CA LEU A 149 -12.75 -1.49 6.64
C LEU A 149 -12.78 -0.50 7.81
N LEU A 150 -12.10 0.64 7.65
CA LEU A 150 -11.98 1.65 8.70
C LEU A 150 -13.30 2.38 9.00
N VAL A 151 -14.25 2.36 8.08
CA VAL A 151 -15.59 2.93 8.28
C VAL A 151 -16.51 1.94 9.00
N TRP A 152 -16.36 0.63 8.75
CA TRP A 152 -17.17 -0.41 9.37
C TRP A 152 -16.79 -0.72 10.83
N PHE A 153 -15.53 -0.44 11.22
CA PHE A 153 -15.03 -0.62 12.57
C PHE A 153 -14.53 0.71 13.13
N VAL A 154 -14.97 1.09 14.32
CA VAL A 154 -14.57 2.33 15.00
C VAL A 154 -13.76 2.02 16.26
N LYS A 155 -14.30 1.21 17.16
CA LYS A 155 -13.67 0.86 18.45
C LYS A 155 -12.51 -0.13 18.29
N ARG A 156 -12.55 -0.97 17.25
CA ARG A 156 -11.59 -2.07 17.01
C ARG A 156 -10.80 -1.89 15.71
N ARG A 157 -10.64 -0.66 15.23
CA ARG A 157 -9.93 -0.37 13.97
C ARG A 157 -8.51 -0.93 13.95
N GLY A 158 -7.77 -0.73 15.02
CA GLY A 158 -6.41 -1.22 15.16
C GLY A 158 -6.35 -2.73 15.08
N LEU A 159 -7.12 -3.42 15.93
CA LEU A 159 -7.14 -4.88 15.98
C LEU A 159 -7.51 -5.51 14.62
N VAL A 160 -8.63 -5.09 14.01
CA VAL A 160 -9.08 -5.67 12.72
C VAL A 160 -8.13 -5.36 11.58
N SER A 161 -7.48 -4.19 11.59
CA SER A 161 -6.44 -3.84 10.62
C SER A 161 -5.16 -4.64 10.82
N GLY A 162 -4.77 -4.89 12.08
CA GLY A 162 -3.61 -5.70 12.41
C GLY A 162 -3.77 -7.15 12.00
N VAL A 163 -4.91 -7.76 12.33
CA VAL A 163 -5.22 -9.15 11.90
C VAL A 163 -5.25 -9.24 10.37
N ARG A 164 -5.88 -8.28 9.68
CA ARG A 164 -5.81 -8.20 8.20
C ARG A 164 -4.36 -8.13 7.72
N GLY A 165 -3.53 -7.33 8.37
CA GLY A 165 -2.12 -7.16 8.02
C GLY A 165 -1.34 -8.47 8.04
N VAL A 166 -1.63 -9.38 8.97
CA VAL A 166 -1.03 -10.73 9.01
C VAL A 166 -1.39 -11.51 7.75
N PHE A 167 -2.69 -11.61 7.40
CA PHE A 167 -3.13 -12.32 6.19
C PHE A 167 -2.54 -11.71 4.91
N VAL A 168 -2.49 -10.39 4.82
CA VAL A 168 -1.88 -9.70 3.67
C VAL A 168 -0.39 -9.99 3.58
N SER A 169 0.34 -9.97 4.70
CA SER A 169 1.78 -10.27 4.72
C SER A 169 2.07 -11.69 4.25
N PHE A 170 1.32 -12.69 4.74
CA PHE A 170 1.44 -14.07 4.26
C PHE A 170 1.11 -14.19 2.77
N GLY A 171 0.00 -13.61 2.33
CA GLY A 171 -0.42 -13.66 0.93
C GLY A 171 0.61 -13.01 -0.01
N PHE A 172 1.17 -11.86 0.37
CA PHE A 172 2.22 -11.20 -0.41
C PHE A 172 3.53 -11.99 -0.43
N SER A 173 3.89 -12.65 0.67
CA SER A 173 5.09 -13.51 0.72
C SER A 173 4.94 -14.78 -0.12
N LEU A 174 3.74 -15.34 -0.20
CA LEU A 174 3.44 -16.53 -0.99
C LEU A 174 3.20 -16.21 -2.47
N ALA A 175 2.85 -14.97 -2.81
CA ALA A 175 2.50 -14.59 -4.18
C ALA A 175 3.58 -14.91 -5.22
N PRO A 176 4.88 -14.58 -5.01
CA PRO A 176 5.91 -14.92 -5.98
C PRO A 176 6.06 -16.44 -6.21
N LEU A 177 5.88 -17.25 -5.17
CA LEU A 177 5.94 -18.71 -5.27
C LEU A 177 4.77 -19.25 -6.09
N LEU A 178 3.56 -18.78 -5.80
CA LEU A 178 2.36 -19.17 -6.54
C LEU A 178 2.44 -18.74 -8.01
N LEU A 179 2.84 -17.50 -8.27
CA LEU A 179 2.97 -16.98 -9.62
C LEU A 179 4.09 -17.69 -10.41
N GLY A 180 5.23 -17.95 -9.77
CA GLY A 180 6.30 -18.75 -10.36
C GLY A 180 5.85 -20.15 -10.74
N TRP A 181 5.12 -20.82 -9.85
CA TRP A 181 4.51 -22.12 -10.13
C TRP A 181 3.52 -22.06 -11.31
N MET A 182 2.65 -21.03 -11.36
CA MET A 182 1.71 -20.86 -12.47
C MET A 182 2.42 -20.65 -13.81
N ILE A 183 3.52 -19.87 -13.82
CA ILE A 183 4.33 -19.65 -15.03
C ILE A 183 4.96 -20.97 -15.51
N LEU A 184 5.48 -21.78 -14.61
CA LEU A 184 6.08 -23.07 -14.94
C LEU A 184 5.04 -24.12 -15.41
N ALA A 185 3.85 -24.10 -14.80
CA ALA A 185 2.80 -25.09 -15.09
C ALA A 185 1.98 -24.77 -16.34
N TYR A 186 1.70 -23.50 -16.60
CA TYR A 186 0.76 -23.08 -17.65
C TYR A 186 1.39 -22.16 -18.70
N GLY A 187 2.54 -21.57 -18.42
CA GLY A 187 3.11 -20.51 -19.22
C GLY A 187 2.79 -19.11 -18.65
N TRP A 188 3.60 -18.11 -19.06
CA TRP A 188 3.51 -16.76 -18.52
C TRP A 188 2.23 -16.02 -18.94
N ARG A 189 1.76 -16.26 -20.17
CA ARG A 189 0.57 -15.61 -20.74
C ARG A 189 -0.69 -16.12 -20.07
N GLU A 190 -0.80 -17.42 -19.93
CA GLU A 190 -1.90 -18.10 -19.25
C GLU A 190 -1.95 -17.74 -17.77
N ALA A 191 -0.81 -17.61 -17.10
CA ALA A 191 -0.72 -17.14 -15.73
C ALA A 191 -1.29 -15.71 -15.60
N LEU A 192 -0.99 -14.81 -16.54
CA LEU A 192 -1.59 -13.48 -16.59
C LEU A 192 -3.10 -13.52 -16.87
N TRP A 193 -3.58 -14.42 -17.74
CA TRP A 193 -5.01 -14.57 -18.01
C TRP A 193 -5.78 -15.09 -16.81
N ILE A 194 -5.23 -16.06 -16.09
CA ILE A 194 -5.84 -16.57 -14.84
C ILE A 194 -5.94 -15.43 -13.81
N MET A 195 -4.88 -14.63 -13.65
CA MET A 195 -4.92 -13.47 -12.78
C MET A 195 -5.93 -12.41 -13.24
N ALA A 196 -5.95 -12.09 -14.53
CA ALA A 196 -6.87 -11.13 -15.12
C ALA A 196 -8.32 -11.53 -14.91
N PHE A 197 -8.66 -12.80 -15.16
CA PHE A 197 -10.00 -13.34 -14.94
C PHE A 197 -10.35 -13.39 -13.44
N GLY A 198 -9.44 -13.90 -12.61
CA GLY A 198 -9.65 -14.04 -11.17
C GLY A 198 -9.90 -12.68 -10.48
N VAL A 199 -9.12 -11.66 -10.82
CA VAL A 199 -9.29 -10.32 -10.25
C VAL A 199 -10.38 -9.53 -10.98
N GLY A 200 -10.33 -9.49 -12.31
CA GLY A 200 -11.20 -8.63 -13.13
C GLY A 200 -12.63 -9.13 -13.24
N VAL A 201 -12.88 -10.43 -13.20
CA VAL A 201 -14.23 -10.98 -13.32
C VAL A 201 -14.71 -11.55 -12.00
N VAL A 202 -13.98 -12.52 -11.44
CA VAL A 202 -14.44 -13.25 -10.25
C VAL A 202 -14.48 -12.31 -9.04
N PHE A 203 -13.36 -11.70 -8.69
CA PHE A 203 -13.32 -10.82 -7.50
C PHE A 203 -14.17 -9.56 -7.70
N ALA A 204 -14.15 -8.94 -8.88
CA ALA A 204 -15.00 -7.77 -9.18
C ALA A 204 -16.48 -8.08 -9.00
N GLY A 205 -16.96 -9.24 -9.51
CA GLY A 205 -18.34 -9.69 -9.33
C GLY A 205 -18.68 -9.94 -7.86
N LEU A 206 -17.81 -10.63 -7.13
CA LEU A 206 -17.98 -10.85 -5.69
C LEU A 206 -17.96 -9.53 -4.90
N ALA A 207 -17.05 -8.60 -5.20
CA ALA A 207 -17.00 -7.30 -4.57
C ALA A 207 -18.28 -6.49 -4.84
N LEU A 208 -18.81 -6.53 -6.04
CA LEU A 208 -20.08 -5.90 -6.39
C LEU A 208 -21.26 -6.43 -5.56
N VAL A 209 -21.28 -7.74 -5.30
CA VAL A 209 -22.36 -8.40 -4.54
C VAL A 209 -22.21 -8.17 -3.04
N PHE A 210 -21.01 -8.32 -2.48
CA PHE A 210 -20.79 -8.39 -1.03
C PHE A 210 -20.27 -7.11 -0.40
N THR A 211 -19.61 -6.22 -1.12
CA THR A 211 -19.13 -4.96 -0.52
C THR A 211 -20.29 -3.99 -0.30
N ARG A 212 -20.23 -3.25 0.82
CA ARG A 212 -21.13 -2.14 1.16
C ARG A 212 -20.29 -0.94 1.60
N ASP A 213 -20.77 0.28 1.31
CA ASP A 213 -19.99 1.50 1.49
C ASP A 213 -19.74 1.82 2.97
N ASN A 214 -20.81 1.77 3.78
CA ASN A 214 -20.73 2.06 5.20
C ASN A 214 -21.89 1.36 5.96
N PRO A 215 -21.77 1.15 7.28
CA PRO A 215 -22.80 0.49 8.06
C PRO A 215 -24.08 1.31 8.15
N ALA A 216 -24.01 2.64 8.24
CA ALA A 216 -25.17 3.52 8.41
C ALA A 216 -26.11 3.44 7.19
N SER A 217 -25.60 3.37 5.97
CA SER A 217 -26.42 3.17 4.76
C SER A 217 -27.19 1.84 4.78
N CYS A 218 -26.73 0.87 5.56
CA CYS A 218 -27.34 -0.44 5.73
C CYS A 218 -28.21 -0.53 7.00
N GLY A 219 -28.45 0.58 7.71
CA GLY A 219 -29.19 0.57 8.98
C GLY A 219 -28.45 -0.12 10.13
N LEU A 220 -27.13 -0.20 10.07
CA LEU A 220 -26.26 -0.83 11.06
C LEU A 220 -25.36 0.21 11.73
N ARG A 221 -24.94 -0.07 12.97
CA ARG A 221 -23.89 0.70 13.65
C ARG A 221 -22.51 0.13 13.35
N PRO A 222 -21.45 0.97 13.34
CA PRO A 222 -20.08 0.47 13.39
C PRO A 222 -19.89 -0.47 14.60
N ASP A 223 -19.01 -1.47 14.44
CA ASP A 223 -18.74 -2.51 15.45
C ASP A 223 -19.93 -3.40 15.83
N GLY A 224 -21.11 -3.21 15.23
CA GLY A 224 -22.32 -4.04 15.38
C GLY A 224 -23.50 -3.34 16.07
N GLY A 225 -24.68 -3.92 15.92
CA GLY A 225 -25.94 -3.41 16.40
C GLY A 225 -26.76 -2.70 15.31
N LEU A 226 -28.06 -2.51 15.59
CA LEU A 226 -28.98 -1.76 14.74
C LEU A 226 -28.86 -0.25 15.03
N LEU A 227 -29.08 0.57 14.01
CA LEU A 227 -29.19 2.03 14.17
C LEU A 227 -30.56 2.35 14.78
N ASP A 228 -30.54 3.04 15.92
CA ASP A 228 -31.73 3.71 16.48
C ASP A 228 -31.88 5.07 15.76
N ASP A 229 -33.13 5.56 15.61
CA ASP A 229 -33.41 6.84 14.93
C ASP A 229 -32.67 8.04 15.55
N ARG A 230 -32.32 7.97 16.85
CA ARG A 230 -31.53 9.01 17.53
C ARG A 230 -30.03 8.97 17.23
N ALA A 231 -29.50 7.83 16.74
CA ALA A 231 -28.07 7.67 16.49
C ALA A 231 -27.68 7.95 15.03
N ILE A 232 -28.64 8.18 14.14
CA ILE A 232 -28.38 8.51 12.73
C ILE A 232 -27.62 9.84 12.61
N THR A 233 -27.95 10.82 13.46
CA THR A 233 -27.32 12.14 13.50
C THR A 233 -25.86 12.05 13.97
N ASP A 234 -25.55 11.29 15.02
CA ASP A 234 -24.19 11.21 15.60
C ASP A 234 -23.18 10.50 14.71
N VAL A 235 -23.60 9.53 13.88
CA VAL A 235 -22.68 8.76 13.01
C VAL A 235 -22.30 9.53 11.74
N THR A 236 -23.17 10.43 11.29
CA THR A 236 -22.95 11.26 10.08
C THR A 236 -22.33 12.61 10.39
N GLU A 237 -22.41 13.10 11.64
CA GLU A 237 -21.95 14.43 12.06
C GLU A 237 -20.61 14.45 12.79
N GLY A 238 -19.87 13.32 12.83
CA GLY A 238 -18.51 13.34 13.37
C GLY A 238 -17.64 14.37 12.63
N PRO A 239 -16.78 15.13 13.35
CA PRO A 239 -15.97 16.17 12.77
C PRO A 239 -15.09 15.59 11.65
N SER A 240 -15.30 16.07 10.44
CA SER A 240 -14.55 15.63 9.25
C SER A 240 -13.97 16.83 8.54
N GLN A 241 -12.67 16.76 8.24
CA GLN A 241 -11.96 17.82 7.53
C GLN A 241 -11.85 17.47 6.04
N THR A 242 -11.90 18.52 5.20
CA THR A 242 -11.60 18.43 3.78
C THR A 242 -10.08 18.29 3.57
N LEU A 243 -9.64 17.82 2.40
CA LEU A 243 -8.21 17.78 2.05
C LEU A 243 -7.57 19.16 2.14
N ARG A 244 -8.30 20.24 1.77
CA ARG A 244 -7.80 21.62 1.87
C ARG A 244 -7.49 22.01 3.31
N GLN A 245 -8.31 21.61 4.26
CA GLN A 245 -8.08 21.84 5.69
C GLN A 245 -6.95 20.95 6.20
N ALA A 246 -6.97 19.65 5.92
CA ALA A 246 -5.94 18.71 6.33
C ALA A 246 -4.53 19.17 5.90
N ARG A 247 -4.36 19.61 4.66
CA ARG A 247 -3.07 20.11 4.14
C ARG A 247 -2.53 21.36 4.83
N ARG A 248 -3.33 22.05 5.61
CA ARG A 248 -2.90 23.22 6.38
C ARG A 248 -2.34 22.84 7.76
N THR A 249 -2.52 21.59 8.17
CA THR A 249 -2.05 21.10 9.47
C THR A 249 -0.64 20.52 9.37
N SER A 250 0.19 20.73 10.39
CA SER A 250 1.51 20.13 10.51
C SER A 250 1.42 18.59 10.65
N VAL A 251 0.35 18.11 11.30
CA VAL A 251 0.05 16.69 11.47
C VAL A 251 -0.01 15.96 10.14
N PHE A 252 -0.75 16.50 9.15
CA PHE A 252 -0.86 15.88 7.83
C PHE A 252 0.50 15.66 7.19
N TRP A 253 1.36 16.67 7.16
CA TRP A 253 2.64 16.61 6.48
C TRP A 253 3.66 15.75 7.21
N ILE A 254 3.74 15.83 8.54
CA ILE A 254 4.67 15.02 9.32
C ILE A 254 4.35 13.54 9.20
N TYR A 255 3.06 13.16 9.28
CA TYR A 255 2.66 11.78 9.06
C TYR A 255 2.90 11.35 7.62
N SER A 256 2.52 12.16 6.63
CA SER A 256 2.69 11.82 5.20
C SER A 256 4.17 11.66 4.82
N PHE A 257 5.05 12.57 5.26
CA PHE A 257 6.48 12.46 4.98
C PHE A 257 7.14 11.30 5.72
N SER A 258 6.74 11.03 6.96
CA SER A 258 7.24 9.86 7.71
C SER A 258 6.86 8.54 7.04
N LEU A 259 5.61 8.43 6.58
CA LEU A 259 5.12 7.25 5.85
C LEU A 259 5.77 7.13 4.47
N GLY A 260 5.95 8.26 3.76
CA GLY A 260 6.64 8.33 2.48
C GLY A 260 8.13 7.99 2.59
N MET A 261 8.81 8.47 3.65
CA MET A 261 10.21 8.15 3.91
C MET A 261 10.43 6.65 4.13
N HIS A 262 9.53 5.98 4.86
CA HIS A 262 9.53 4.53 4.94
C HIS A 262 9.40 3.89 3.56
N ALA A 263 8.43 4.32 2.77
CA ALA A 263 8.20 3.76 1.43
C ALA A 263 9.43 3.92 0.52
N MET A 264 10.09 5.08 0.55
CA MET A 264 11.31 5.35 -0.19
C MET A 264 12.46 4.47 0.27
N PHE A 265 12.75 4.51 1.57
CA PHE A 265 13.93 3.86 2.13
C PHE A 265 13.83 2.33 2.09
N SER A 266 12.68 1.76 2.48
CA SER A 266 12.46 0.32 2.42
C SER A 266 12.51 -0.22 0.99
N THR A 267 11.95 0.50 0.02
CA THR A 267 12.02 0.10 -1.39
C THR A 267 13.45 0.16 -1.92
N ALA A 268 14.20 1.21 -1.59
CA ALA A 268 15.61 1.36 -1.98
C ALA A 268 16.48 0.23 -1.41
N VAL A 269 16.37 -0.03 -0.11
CA VAL A 269 17.12 -1.10 0.55
C VAL A 269 16.76 -2.47 -0.03
N THR A 270 15.46 -2.77 -0.19
CA THR A 270 15.02 -4.05 -0.76
C THR A 270 15.52 -4.25 -2.18
N PHE A 271 15.50 -3.20 -3.00
CA PHE A 271 15.94 -3.27 -4.39
C PHE A 271 17.45 -3.54 -4.51
N HIS A 272 18.25 -2.91 -3.65
CA HIS A 272 19.71 -3.00 -3.65
C HIS A 272 20.28 -3.95 -2.60
N ILE A 273 19.46 -4.75 -1.92
CA ILE A 273 19.86 -5.51 -0.73
C ILE A 273 21.11 -6.36 -0.95
N VAL A 274 21.19 -7.08 -2.07
CA VAL A 274 22.34 -7.94 -2.38
C VAL A 274 23.62 -7.11 -2.58
N SER A 275 23.53 -5.97 -3.29
CA SER A 275 24.66 -5.09 -3.56
C SER A 275 25.15 -4.39 -2.28
N ILE A 276 24.21 -3.96 -1.41
CA ILE A 276 24.54 -3.35 -0.12
C ILE A 276 25.26 -4.36 0.79
N PHE A 277 24.77 -5.62 0.83
CA PHE A 277 25.40 -6.67 1.61
C PHE A 277 26.79 -7.04 1.06
N ALA A 278 26.92 -7.09 -0.27
CA ALA A 278 28.22 -7.35 -0.92
C ALA A 278 29.23 -6.24 -0.60
N GLU A 279 28.85 -4.97 -0.58
CA GLU A 279 29.70 -3.84 -0.16
C GLU A 279 30.19 -3.99 1.28
N ALA A 280 29.36 -4.58 2.16
CA ALA A 280 29.72 -4.88 3.55
C ALA A 280 30.47 -6.23 3.73
N GLY A 281 30.91 -6.88 2.64
CA GLY A 281 31.60 -8.16 2.68
C GLY A 281 30.73 -9.36 2.98
N ARG A 282 29.38 -9.23 2.88
CA ARG A 282 28.41 -10.30 3.12
C ARG A 282 27.90 -10.91 1.83
N ASN A 283 27.49 -12.16 1.88
CA ASN A 283 26.99 -12.89 0.72
C ASN A 283 25.49 -12.67 0.46
N ALA A 284 25.04 -13.10 -0.74
CA ALA A 284 23.64 -12.98 -1.15
C ALA A 284 22.68 -13.81 -0.27
N THR A 285 23.15 -14.94 0.30
CA THR A 285 22.34 -15.77 1.19
C THR A 285 22.01 -15.02 2.49
N GLU A 286 22.96 -14.29 3.04
CA GLU A 286 22.74 -13.42 4.21
C GLU A 286 21.78 -12.27 3.87
N ALA A 287 21.93 -11.67 2.66
CA ALA A 287 21.03 -10.63 2.19
C ALA A 287 19.57 -11.10 2.08
N PHE A 288 19.34 -12.30 1.55
CA PHE A 288 18.01 -12.90 1.55
C PHE A 288 17.56 -13.37 2.93
N GLY A 289 18.50 -13.87 3.74
CA GLY A 289 18.24 -14.30 5.11
C GLY A 289 17.75 -13.18 6.04
N TYR A 290 18.04 -11.91 5.73
CA TYR A 290 17.57 -10.75 6.46
C TYR A 290 16.05 -10.61 6.52
N PHE A 291 15.34 -10.99 5.44
CA PHE A 291 13.88 -10.78 5.37
C PHE A 291 13.10 -11.60 6.40
N LEU A 292 13.60 -12.75 6.79
CA LEU A 292 12.90 -13.61 7.76
C LEU A 292 12.84 -12.98 9.16
N PRO A 293 13.95 -12.62 9.83
CA PRO A 293 13.88 -11.97 11.13
C PRO A 293 13.17 -10.60 11.06
N ALA A 294 13.34 -9.83 9.98
CA ALA A 294 12.60 -8.57 9.80
C ALA A 294 11.08 -8.81 9.74
N ALA A 295 10.62 -9.84 9.03
CA ALA A 295 9.20 -10.20 8.99
C ALA A 295 8.66 -10.62 10.36
N VAL A 296 9.43 -11.40 11.13
CA VAL A 296 9.05 -11.81 12.50
C VAL A 296 8.87 -10.57 13.39
N PHE A 297 9.85 -9.66 13.43
CA PHE A 297 9.74 -8.42 14.19
C PHE A 297 8.55 -7.57 13.73
N SER A 298 8.33 -7.47 12.41
CA SER A 298 7.21 -6.72 11.84
C SER A 298 5.86 -7.27 12.29
N ILE A 299 5.65 -8.57 12.22
CA ILE A 299 4.39 -9.22 12.63
C ILE A 299 4.14 -9.04 14.12
N ILE A 300 5.13 -9.31 14.96
CA ILE A 300 5.00 -9.17 16.42
C ILE A 300 4.64 -7.74 16.79
N VAL A 301 5.40 -6.76 16.28
CA VAL A 301 5.20 -5.35 16.60
C VAL A 301 3.88 -4.83 16.02
N ASN A 302 3.50 -5.25 14.80
CA ASN A 302 2.22 -4.88 14.20
C ASN A 302 1.04 -5.37 15.06
N LEU A 303 1.05 -6.62 15.51
CA LEU A 303 -0.02 -7.17 16.34
C LEU A 303 -0.09 -6.47 17.70
N LEU A 304 1.05 -6.29 18.38
CA LEU A 304 1.09 -5.56 19.66
C LEU A 304 0.61 -4.12 19.50
N ALA A 305 1.15 -3.39 18.53
CA ALA A 305 0.76 -2.01 18.28
C ALA A 305 -0.73 -1.89 17.89
N SER A 306 -1.26 -2.83 17.10
CA SER A 306 -2.65 -2.85 16.68
C SER A 306 -3.64 -3.05 17.82
N THR A 307 -3.26 -3.77 18.87
CA THR A 307 -4.10 -3.93 20.06
C THR A 307 -4.02 -2.70 20.99
N LEU A 308 -2.84 -2.07 21.06
CA LEU A 308 -2.61 -0.92 21.94
C LEU A 308 -3.13 0.38 21.34
N VAL A 309 -3.07 0.53 20.02
CA VAL A 309 -3.41 1.77 19.34
C VAL A 309 -4.87 2.18 19.53
N ASP A 310 -5.79 1.22 19.71
CA ASP A 310 -7.21 1.53 19.91
C ASP A 310 -7.46 2.25 21.26
N ARG A 311 -6.51 2.16 22.19
CA ARG A 311 -6.59 2.79 23.53
C ARG A 311 -5.68 3.99 23.73
N HIS A 312 -4.77 4.25 22.80
CA HIS A 312 -3.74 5.29 22.90
C HIS A 312 -3.76 6.25 21.72
N SER A 313 -3.16 7.43 21.89
CA SER A 313 -2.92 8.37 20.79
C SER A 313 -1.92 7.82 19.79
N LEU A 314 -1.92 8.32 18.54
CA LEU A 314 -1.04 7.83 17.47
C LEU A 314 0.40 8.34 17.56
N LYS A 315 0.65 9.43 18.29
CA LYS A 315 1.98 10.05 18.38
C LYS A 315 3.07 9.10 18.89
N PRO A 316 2.89 8.32 19.98
CA PRO A 316 3.87 7.34 20.42
C PRO A 316 4.24 6.31 19.36
N PHE A 317 3.26 5.85 18.56
CA PHE A 317 3.49 4.87 17.49
C PHE A 317 4.30 5.48 16.34
N LEU A 318 4.05 6.75 15.98
CA LEU A 318 4.86 7.47 15.00
C LEU A 318 6.31 7.66 15.49
N LEU A 319 6.49 8.08 16.74
CA LEU A 319 7.83 8.27 17.31
C LEU A 319 8.63 6.96 17.37
N LEU A 320 7.99 5.87 17.85
CA LEU A 320 8.61 4.54 17.87
C LEU A 320 8.96 4.06 16.47
N MET A 321 8.07 4.26 15.49
CA MET A 321 8.31 3.94 14.08
C MET A 321 9.59 4.63 13.57
N LEU A 322 9.69 5.94 13.79
CA LEU A 322 10.86 6.72 13.35
C LEU A 322 12.13 6.33 14.11
N ILE A 323 12.06 6.04 15.41
CA ILE A 323 13.20 5.53 16.20
C ILE A 323 13.68 4.20 15.60
N PHE A 324 12.80 3.25 15.35
CA PHE A 324 13.19 1.97 14.77
C PHE A 324 13.80 2.13 13.37
N PHE A 325 13.28 3.02 12.51
CA PHE A 325 13.90 3.29 11.21
C PHE A 325 15.29 3.93 11.33
N ASN A 326 15.49 4.83 12.29
CA ASN A 326 16.81 5.36 12.60
C ASN A 326 17.78 4.26 13.06
N LEU A 327 17.33 3.36 13.94
CA LEU A 327 18.12 2.19 14.37
C LEU A 327 18.45 1.28 13.18
N GLY A 328 17.48 1.03 12.29
CA GLY A 328 17.68 0.25 11.07
C GLY A 328 18.70 0.89 10.12
N ALA A 329 18.67 2.21 9.96
CA ALA A 329 19.66 2.95 9.18
C ALA A 329 21.08 2.84 9.81
N VAL A 330 21.19 2.95 11.13
CA VAL A 330 22.46 2.73 11.85
C VAL A 330 22.93 1.28 11.65
N GLY A 331 22.03 0.29 11.73
CA GLY A 331 22.35 -1.10 11.45
C GLY A 331 22.89 -1.29 10.03
N LEU A 332 22.27 -0.63 9.05
CA LEU A 332 22.69 -0.69 7.65
C LEU A 332 24.09 -0.11 7.43
N LEU A 333 24.43 1.00 8.10
CA LEU A 333 25.76 1.61 8.07
C LEU A 333 26.86 0.77 8.76
N ASN A 334 26.49 -0.23 9.54
CA ASN A 334 27.40 -1.09 10.30
C ASN A 334 27.19 -2.58 9.95
N LEU A 335 26.80 -2.88 8.72
CA LEU A 335 26.53 -4.25 8.25
C LEU A 335 27.75 -5.18 8.29
N GLU A 336 28.95 -4.67 8.27
CA GLU A 336 30.18 -5.44 8.47
C GLU A 336 30.17 -6.20 9.80
N GLN A 337 29.51 -5.64 10.81
CA GLN A 337 29.38 -6.23 12.13
C GLN A 337 28.08 -7.07 12.25
N ASN A 338 28.13 -8.16 13.02
CA ASN A 338 26.93 -9.00 13.20
C ASN A 338 25.78 -8.28 13.94
N TRP A 339 26.09 -7.37 14.86
CA TRP A 339 25.05 -6.57 15.51
C TRP A 339 24.33 -5.62 14.54
N GLY A 340 25.04 -5.13 13.51
CA GLY A 340 24.44 -4.29 12.45
C GLY A 340 23.36 -5.03 11.69
N PHE A 341 23.57 -6.31 11.35
CA PHE A 341 22.56 -7.15 10.71
C PHE A 341 21.29 -7.28 11.56
N TRP A 342 21.43 -7.59 12.85
CA TRP A 342 20.30 -7.73 13.77
C TRP A 342 19.60 -6.40 14.04
N LEU A 343 20.36 -5.31 14.13
CA LEU A 343 19.80 -3.97 14.31
C LEU A 343 19.03 -3.52 13.05
N LEU A 344 19.52 -3.85 11.86
CA LEU A 344 18.81 -3.65 10.60
C LEU A 344 17.48 -4.43 10.58
N ALA A 345 17.52 -5.72 10.93
CA ALA A 345 16.33 -6.57 10.93
C ALA A 345 15.30 -6.09 11.96
N LEU A 346 15.72 -5.74 13.17
CA LEU A 346 14.85 -5.16 14.20
C LEU A 346 14.29 -3.82 13.75
N GLY A 347 15.16 -2.91 13.28
CA GLY A 347 14.77 -1.54 12.92
C GLY A 347 13.74 -1.48 11.80
N PHE A 348 14.02 -2.13 10.67
CA PHE A 348 13.08 -2.15 9.55
C PHE A 348 11.87 -3.07 9.81
N GLY A 349 12.07 -4.18 10.53
CA GLY A 349 10.97 -5.07 10.91
C GLY A 349 9.98 -4.37 11.86
N ALA A 350 10.43 -3.94 13.02
CA ALA A 350 9.58 -3.26 14.00
C ALA A 350 9.02 -1.93 13.47
N GLY A 351 9.87 -1.14 12.78
CA GLY A 351 9.43 0.07 12.10
C GLY A 351 8.35 -0.18 11.06
N GLY A 352 8.50 -1.24 10.25
CA GLY A 352 7.51 -1.68 9.26
C GLY A 352 6.19 -2.12 9.90
N GLY A 353 6.24 -2.83 11.03
CA GLY A 353 5.05 -3.19 11.82
C GLY A 353 4.28 -1.96 12.30
N LEU A 354 4.97 -0.96 12.84
CA LEU A 354 4.40 0.32 13.27
C LEU A 354 3.91 1.17 12.10
N TRP A 355 4.60 1.14 10.97
CA TRP A 355 4.13 1.79 9.74
C TRP A 355 2.79 1.23 9.29
N GLY A 356 2.59 -0.08 9.36
CA GLY A 356 1.33 -0.74 9.03
C GLY A 356 0.17 -0.18 9.86
N VAL A 357 0.36 -0.02 11.17
CA VAL A 357 -0.65 0.55 12.07
C VAL A 357 -0.86 2.04 11.80
N THR A 358 0.21 2.81 11.73
CA THR A 358 0.16 4.27 11.56
C THR A 358 -0.46 4.66 10.22
N SER A 359 -0.06 4.01 9.12
CA SER A 359 -0.59 4.29 7.78
C SER A 359 -2.08 3.96 7.63
N ASN A 360 -2.55 2.95 8.35
CA ASN A 360 -3.97 2.59 8.33
C ASN A 360 -4.84 3.57 9.12
N LEU A 361 -4.37 4.09 10.25
CA LEU A 361 -5.22 4.77 11.22
C LEU A 361 -5.07 6.29 11.26
N ALA A 362 -3.91 6.86 10.83
CA ALA A 362 -3.62 8.26 11.01
C ALA A 362 -4.70 9.18 10.41
N PHE A 363 -5.00 9.00 9.13
CA PHE A 363 -5.84 9.96 8.43
C PHE A 363 -7.32 9.90 8.85
N ILE A 364 -7.84 8.71 9.14
CA ILE A 364 -9.22 8.58 9.62
C ILE A 364 -9.39 9.10 11.05
N ARG A 365 -8.37 8.95 11.90
CA ARG A 365 -8.43 9.45 13.29
C ARG A 365 -8.30 10.96 13.37
N PHE A 366 -7.44 11.56 12.53
CA PHE A 366 -7.23 13.01 12.57
C PHE A 366 -8.26 13.79 11.77
N PHE A 367 -8.69 13.27 10.62
CA PHE A 367 -9.46 14.05 9.67
C PHE A 367 -10.89 13.52 9.42
N GLY A 368 -11.26 12.41 10.07
CA GLY A 368 -12.60 11.82 9.97
C GLY A 368 -12.86 11.03 8.68
N PRO A 369 -14.06 10.45 8.54
CA PRO A 369 -14.37 9.50 7.48
C PRO A 369 -14.89 10.12 6.17
N LEU A 370 -15.45 11.36 6.17
CA LEU A 370 -16.19 11.90 5.02
C LEU A 370 -15.31 12.17 3.78
N HIS A 371 -14.08 12.60 3.98
CA HIS A 371 -13.11 12.91 2.93
C HIS A 371 -11.87 11.99 3.00
N LEU A 372 -12.05 10.81 3.61
CA LEU A 372 -10.95 9.88 3.84
C LEU A 372 -10.29 9.43 2.54
N GLY A 373 -11.06 9.23 1.48
CA GLY A 373 -10.56 8.81 0.18
C GLY A 373 -9.58 9.83 -0.39
N GLU A 374 -9.96 11.11 -0.43
CA GLU A 374 -9.12 12.19 -0.97
C GLU A 374 -7.85 12.41 -0.13
N ILE A 375 -7.97 12.40 1.19
CA ILE A 375 -6.86 12.61 2.13
C ILE A 375 -5.87 11.44 2.08
N SER A 376 -6.37 10.20 2.18
CA SER A 376 -5.53 9.00 2.08
C SER A 376 -4.99 8.80 0.66
N GLY A 377 -5.72 9.26 -0.36
CA GLY A 377 -5.29 9.27 -1.75
C GLY A 377 -4.05 10.13 -1.98
N LEU A 378 -3.99 11.33 -1.40
CA LEU A 378 -2.79 12.18 -1.47
C LEU A 378 -1.60 11.53 -0.73
N ASN A 379 -1.82 10.97 0.46
CA ASN A 379 -0.76 10.25 1.16
C ASN A 379 -0.25 9.04 0.36
N THR A 380 -1.15 8.27 -0.25
CA THR A 380 -0.77 7.14 -1.11
C THR A 380 0.01 7.61 -2.33
N SER A 381 -0.41 8.73 -2.95
CA SER A 381 0.33 9.39 -4.04
C SER A 381 1.77 9.71 -3.63
N LEU A 382 1.97 10.38 -2.50
CA LEU A 382 3.28 10.71 -1.96
C LEU A 382 4.12 9.46 -1.67
N SER A 383 3.53 8.43 -1.07
CA SER A 383 4.21 7.18 -0.74
C SER A 383 4.62 6.39 -1.99
N VAL A 384 3.76 6.31 -3.00
CA VAL A 384 4.04 5.63 -4.27
C VAL A 384 5.14 6.37 -5.04
N PHE A 385 5.07 7.70 -5.12
CA PHE A 385 6.13 8.53 -5.70
C PHE A 385 7.47 8.32 -4.97
N ALA A 386 7.47 8.40 -3.64
CA ALA A 386 8.67 8.21 -2.82
C ALA A 386 9.28 6.81 -3.03
N SER A 387 8.45 5.75 -3.08
CA SER A 387 8.92 4.40 -3.33
C SER A 387 9.55 4.22 -4.72
N ALA A 388 9.07 4.94 -5.73
CA ALA A 388 9.65 4.91 -7.08
C ALA A 388 11.01 5.61 -7.14
N VAL A 389 11.17 6.73 -6.40
CA VAL A 389 12.42 7.51 -6.36
C VAL A 389 13.52 6.80 -5.56
N GLY A 390 13.16 6.01 -4.55
CA GLY A 390 14.12 5.39 -3.63
C GLY A 390 15.27 4.63 -4.29
N PRO A 391 15.01 3.63 -5.15
CA PRO A 391 16.06 2.88 -5.83
C PRO A 391 16.98 3.75 -6.69
N ALA A 392 16.41 4.72 -7.42
CA ALA A 392 17.19 5.66 -8.24
C ALA A 392 18.12 6.53 -7.38
N ALA A 393 17.63 7.04 -6.23
CA ALA A 393 18.45 7.83 -5.31
C ALA A 393 19.63 7.03 -4.75
N PHE A 394 19.44 5.73 -4.46
CA PHE A 394 20.52 4.86 -4.00
C PHE A 394 21.52 4.53 -5.11
N SER A 395 21.06 4.29 -6.36
CA SER A 395 21.95 4.12 -7.51
C SER A 395 22.82 5.36 -7.73
N LEU A 396 22.21 6.56 -7.72
CA LEU A 396 22.95 7.81 -7.84
C LEU A 396 23.97 7.98 -6.70
N GLY A 397 23.59 7.59 -5.47
CA GLY A 397 24.50 7.59 -4.34
C GLY A 397 25.74 6.71 -4.59
N LEU A 398 25.54 5.51 -5.13
CA LEU A 398 26.63 4.62 -5.50
C LEU A 398 27.48 5.22 -6.63
N ASP A 399 26.87 5.74 -7.70
CA ASP A 399 27.56 6.27 -8.88
C ASP A 399 28.42 7.49 -8.56
N TYR A 400 27.94 8.41 -7.70
CA TYR A 400 28.64 9.64 -7.37
C TYR A 400 29.62 9.49 -6.19
N PHE A 401 29.33 8.64 -5.22
CA PHE A 401 30.12 8.51 -3.98
C PHE A 401 30.84 7.16 -3.85
N GLY A 402 30.63 6.24 -4.79
CA GLY A 402 31.22 4.91 -4.78
C GLY A 402 30.72 3.98 -3.67
N SER A 403 29.64 4.37 -2.96
CA SER A 403 29.08 3.62 -1.83
C SER A 403 27.61 3.94 -1.57
N TYR A 404 26.83 2.95 -1.17
CA TYR A 404 25.48 3.15 -0.68
C TYR A 404 25.40 3.90 0.64
N ASN A 405 26.49 3.90 1.42
CA ASN A 405 26.56 4.55 2.73
C ASN A 405 26.23 6.04 2.69
N ALA A 406 26.56 6.75 1.61
CA ALA A 406 26.22 8.16 1.43
C ALA A 406 24.69 8.36 1.38
N ALA A 407 23.98 7.58 0.57
CA ALA A 407 22.54 7.61 0.49
C ALA A 407 21.87 7.24 1.82
N VAL A 408 22.40 6.23 2.53
CA VAL A 408 21.92 5.82 3.85
C VAL A 408 22.09 6.93 4.88
N ARG A 409 23.22 7.65 4.89
CA ARG A 409 23.45 8.79 5.79
C ARG A 409 22.48 9.94 5.53
N ILE A 410 22.17 10.23 4.26
CA ILE A 410 21.14 11.22 3.91
C ILE A 410 19.77 10.78 4.43
N CYS A 411 19.39 9.52 4.22
CA CYS A 411 18.15 8.97 4.76
C CYS A 411 18.11 9.06 6.30
N LEU A 412 19.20 8.72 6.98
CA LEU A 412 19.32 8.84 8.44
C LEU A 412 19.10 10.30 8.89
N GLY A 413 19.75 11.26 8.23
CA GLY A 413 19.56 12.68 8.51
C GLY A 413 18.11 13.13 8.37
N LEU A 414 17.44 12.71 7.29
CA LEU A 414 16.01 13.00 7.06
C LEU A 414 15.12 12.33 8.11
N LEU A 415 15.40 11.10 8.51
CA LEU A 415 14.67 10.39 9.57
C LEU A 415 14.82 11.08 10.93
N ILE A 416 16.03 11.59 11.26
CA ILE A 416 16.28 12.38 12.48
C ILE A 416 15.47 13.68 12.45
N VAL A 417 15.46 14.40 11.32
CA VAL A 417 14.67 15.63 11.17
C VAL A 417 13.18 15.33 11.36
N LEU A 418 12.68 14.26 10.76
CA LEU A 418 11.29 13.85 10.93
C LEU A 418 10.97 13.43 12.37
N LEU A 419 11.88 12.75 13.05
CA LEU A 419 11.73 12.39 14.46
C LEU A 419 11.64 13.63 15.35
N VAL A 420 12.51 14.61 15.16
CA VAL A 420 12.46 15.88 15.88
C VAL A 420 11.16 16.62 15.58
N ALA A 421 10.74 16.72 14.31
CA ALA A 421 9.48 17.34 13.94
C ALA A 421 8.27 16.62 14.57
N ALA A 422 8.30 15.29 14.64
CA ALA A 422 7.23 14.49 15.24
C ALA A 422 7.13 14.69 16.77
N ILE A 423 8.23 15.00 17.46
CA ILE A 423 8.22 15.35 18.90
C ILE A 423 7.44 16.66 19.11
N TRP A 424 7.63 17.64 18.25
CA TRP A 424 7.03 18.97 18.38
C TRP A 424 5.60 19.05 17.82
N VAL A 425 5.15 18.09 17.01
CA VAL A 425 3.82 18.13 16.43
C VAL A 425 2.74 18.07 17.54
N ARG A 426 1.82 19.02 17.50
CA ARG A 426 0.65 19.07 18.38
C ARG A 426 -0.53 18.40 17.67
N GLN A 427 -1.04 17.33 18.25
CA GLN A 427 -2.22 16.64 17.70
C GLN A 427 -3.52 17.43 17.94
N ASP A 428 -3.49 18.36 18.91
CA ASP A 428 -4.62 19.23 19.26
C ASP A 428 -4.95 20.27 18.18
N GLU A 429 -4.04 20.55 17.23
CA GLU A 429 -4.31 21.41 16.08
C GLU A 429 -5.50 20.95 15.24
N VAL A 430 -5.82 19.65 15.31
CA VAL A 430 -6.94 19.06 14.58
C VAL A 430 -8.25 19.28 15.32
N ALA A 431 -8.22 19.36 16.65
CA ALA A 431 -9.41 19.62 17.48
C ALA A 431 -9.87 21.09 17.43
N HIS A 432 -8.95 22.03 17.25
CA HIS A 432 -9.24 23.47 17.25
C HIS A 432 -9.69 24.05 15.90
N ALA A 433 -9.65 23.28 14.82
CA ALA A 433 -10.17 23.72 13.52
C ALA A 433 -11.73 23.74 13.46
N HIS A 434 -12.39 23.59 14.60
CA HIS A 434 -13.85 23.52 14.74
C HIS A 434 -14.48 24.76 15.41
N HIS A 435 -13.71 25.85 15.62
CA HIS A 435 -14.22 27.13 16.12
C HIS A 435 -14.11 28.24 15.09
#